data_15e825ede285a2c555a91a3302f269a5
#
_entry.id   15e825ede285a2c555a91a3302f269a5
#
_cell.length_a   1.000
_cell.length_b   1.000
_cell.length_c   1.000
_cell.angle_alpha   90.00
_cell.angle_beta   90.00
_cell.angle_gamma   90.00
#
_symmetry.space_group_name_H-M   'P 1'
#
loop_
_entity.id
_entity.type
_entity.pdbx_description
1 polymer ?
#
loop_
_entity_poly.entity_id
_entity_poly.type
_entity_poly.pdbx_seq_one_letter_code
_entity_poly.pdbx_strand_id
1 'polypeptide(L)'
;MNVQLTGIGVSRGIAIGKAHLLQRGEIEVLEYAIPAHLLDDEISRFRRALEVARGQLNAIRGRIPPNTRADIVDFIDTHILMLEDSTLTIAPEHLILTRRCNAEWALKLQRDALVQVFEAMDDAYLRMRKDDVDHVV
;
A
#
# COMPACT_ATOMS: atom_id res chain seq x y z
N MET A 1 23.20 28.76 -5.98
CA MET A 1 21.87 29.40 -6.12
C MET A 1 21.17 29.31 -4.76
N ASN A 2 20.86 30.44 -4.15
CA ASN A 2 20.07 30.45 -2.91
C ASN A 2 18.59 30.60 -3.31
N VAL A 3 17.78 29.60 -2.95
CA VAL A 3 16.33 29.62 -3.14
C VAL A 3 15.69 29.86 -1.79
N GLN A 4 14.89 30.92 -1.68
CA GLN A 4 14.09 31.22 -0.50
C GLN A 4 12.65 30.81 -0.76
N LEU A 5 12.11 29.95 0.09
CA LEU A 5 10.71 29.50 0.04
C LEU A 5 9.97 29.99 1.27
N THR A 6 8.73 30.42 1.08
CA THR A 6 7.84 30.81 2.16
C THR A 6 6.84 29.69 2.40
N GLY A 7 6.68 29.25 3.65
CA GLY A 7 5.76 28.20 4.05
C GLY A 7 4.81 28.63 5.16
N ILE A 8 3.88 27.76 5.47
CA ILE A 8 2.94 27.92 6.59
C ILE A 8 3.44 27.05 7.74
N GLY A 9 3.59 27.63 8.93
CA GLY A 9 3.96 26.88 10.13
C GLY A 9 2.79 26.00 10.62
N VAL A 10 2.97 24.67 10.57
CA VAL A 10 1.94 23.70 11.00
C VAL A 10 2.25 23.08 12.36
N SER A 11 3.45 23.27 12.88
CA SER A 11 3.88 22.84 14.22
C SER A 11 4.87 23.84 14.82
N ARG A 12 5.06 23.78 16.14
CA ARG A 12 6.07 24.61 16.83
C ARG A 12 7.43 23.92 16.74
N GLY A 13 8.46 24.69 16.42
CA GLY A 13 9.84 24.22 16.43
C GLY A 13 10.65 24.75 15.25
N ILE A 14 11.97 24.59 15.35
CA ILE A 14 12.93 24.92 14.31
C ILE A 14 13.77 23.66 14.07
N ALA A 15 13.92 23.25 12.79
CA ALA A 15 14.80 22.16 12.40
C ALA A 15 15.74 22.64 11.29
N ILE A 16 17.01 22.22 11.37
CA ILE A 16 18.02 22.47 10.34
C ILE A 16 18.54 21.11 9.87
N GLY A 17 18.46 20.84 8.58
CA GLY A 17 18.90 19.56 8.03
C GLY A 17 18.76 19.52 6.51
N LYS A 18 19.08 18.35 5.94
CA LYS A 18 18.82 18.09 4.51
C LYS A 18 17.33 17.88 4.30
N ALA A 19 16.75 18.62 3.37
CA ALA A 19 15.36 18.40 2.96
C ALA A 19 15.25 17.09 2.17
N HIS A 20 14.32 16.23 2.58
CA HIS A 20 13.87 15.07 1.82
C HIS A 20 12.52 15.39 1.19
N LEU A 21 12.46 15.43 -0.12
CA LEU A 21 11.20 15.62 -0.85
C LEU A 21 10.53 14.26 -1.05
N LEU A 22 9.44 14.01 -0.35
CA LEU A 22 8.56 12.88 -0.59
C LEU A 22 7.52 13.31 -1.64
N GLN A 23 7.72 12.87 -2.87
CA GLN A 23 6.68 12.99 -3.89
C GLN A 23 5.72 11.80 -3.73
N ARG A 24 4.53 12.07 -3.22
CA ARG A 24 3.39 11.15 -3.34
C ARG A 24 2.80 11.34 -4.74
N GLY A 25 3.42 10.72 -5.75
CA GLY A 25 2.83 10.59 -7.06
C GLY A 25 1.82 9.45 -7.06
N GLU A 26 0.66 9.63 -7.66
CA GLU A 26 -0.17 8.50 -8.03
C GLU A 26 0.63 7.62 -8.99
N ILE A 27 0.80 6.35 -8.64
CA ILE A 27 1.41 5.38 -9.54
C ILE A 27 0.40 5.11 -10.65
N GLU A 28 0.73 5.49 -11.87
CA GLU A 28 -0.10 5.16 -13.02
C GLU A 28 -0.04 3.66 -13.28
N VAL A 29 -1.16 2.98 -13.06
CA VAL A 29 -1.31 1.55 -13.29
C VAL A 29 -1.95 1.34 -14.65
N LEU A 30 -1.19 0.76 -15.57
CA LEU A 30 -1.67 0.44 -16.92
C LEU A 30 -2.32 -0.95 -16.93
N GLU A 31 -3.45 -1.07 -17.64
CA GLU A 31 -4.09 -2.34 -17.92
C GLU A 31 -3.50 -2.96 -19.18
N TYR A 32 -3.13 -4.23 -19.12
CA TYR A 32 -2.82 -5.02 -20.30
C TYR A 32 -3.26 -6.47 -20.14
N ALA A 33 -3.60 -7.10 -21.26
CA ALA A 33 -4.09 -8.46 -21.28
C ALA A 33 -2.95 -9.48 -21.13
N ILE A 34 -3.18 -10.50 -20.32
CA ILE A 34 -2.27 -11.64 -20.13
C ILE A 34 -2.78 -12.81 -20.96
N PRO A 35 -1.96 -13.37 -21.88
CA PRO A 35 -2.31 -14.59 -22.62
C PRO A 35 -2.61 -15.75 -21.67
N ALA A 36 -3.56 -16.61 -22.06
CA ALA A 36 -4.04 -17.70 -21.20
C ALA A 36 -2.91 -18.63 -20.70
N HIS A 37 -1.89 -18.87 -21.52
CA HIS A 37 -0.74 -19.72 -21.17
C HIS A 37 0.27 -19.05 -20.22
N LEU A 38 0.14 -17.74 -19.94
CA LEU A 38 1.00 -16.97 -19.02
C LEU A 38 0.30 -16.58 -17.72
N LEU A 39 -0.96 -16.98 -17.53
CA LEU A 39 -1.73 -16.60 -16.32
C LEU A 39 -1.09 -17.16 -15.03
N ASP A 40 -0.60 -18.39 -15.06
CA ASP A 40 0.06 -19.00 -13.90
C ASP A 40 1.38 -18.30 -13.56
N ASP A 41 2.12 -17.86 -14.58
CA ASP A 41 3.34 -17.08 -14.39
C ASP A 41 3.03 -15.70 -13.78
N GLU A 42 1.95 -15.07 -14.22
CA GLU A 42 1.51 -13.77 -13.67
C GLU A 42 1.08 -13.91 -12.22
N ILE A 43 0.33 -14.94 -11.86
CA ILE A 43 -0.03 -15.22 -10.46
C ILE A 43 1.23 -15.48 -9.62
N SER A 44 2.18 -16.25 -10.15
CA SER A 44 3.46 -16.51 -9.46
C SER A 44 4.26 -15.22 -9.25
N ARG A 45 4.23 -14.30 -10.22
CA ARG A 45 4.83 -12.98 -10.12
C ARG A 45 4.18 -12.15 -9.03
N PHE A 46 2.84 -12.13 -8.97
CA PHE A 46 2.07 -11.45 -7.95
C PHE A 46 2.39 -11.98 -6.54
N ARG A 47 2.37 -13.31 -6.35
CA ARG A 47 2.71 -13.94 -5.07
C ARG A 47 4.11 -13.58 -4.59
N ARG A 48 5.09 -13.58 -5.49
CA ARG A 48 6.46 -13.16 -5.16
C ARG A 48 6.52 -11.69 -4.72
N ALA A 49 5.77 -10.81 -5.35
CA ALA A 49 5.70 -9.41 -4.96
C ALA A 49 5.12 -9.24 -3.54
N LEU A 50 4.07 -9.99 -3.19
CA LEU A 50 3.51 -10.01 -1.83
C LEU A 50 4.53 -10.52 -0.80
N GLU A 51 5.26 -11.58 -1.11
CA GLU A 51 6.32 -12.12 -0.23
C GLU A 51 7.44 -11.10 0.00
N VAL A 52 7.86 -10.40 -1.05
CA VAL A 52 8.90 -9.35 -0.95
C VAL A 52 8.39 -8.20 -0.09
N ALA A 53 7.18 -7.70 -0.33
CA ALA A 53 6.59 -6.61 0.45
C ALA A 53 6.45 -7.00 1.94
N ARG A 54 5.96 -8.20 2.23
CA ARG A 54 5.86 -8.72 3.58
C ARG A 54 7.22 -8.86 4.26
N GLY A 55 8.21 -9.34 3.53
CA GLY A 55 9.59 -9.43 4.00
C GLY A 55 10.19 -8.07 4.35
N GLN A 56 9.93 -7.05 3.53
CA GLN A 56 10.35 -5.67 3.80
C GLN A 56 9.71 -5.10 5.06
N LEU A 57 8.39 -5.27 5.24
CA LEU A 57 7.69 -4.82 6.45
C LEU A 57 8.19 -5.54 7.71
N ASN A 58 8.41 -6.85 7.64
CA ASN A 58 8.98 -7.61 8.75
C ASN A 58 10.41 -7.16 9.09
N ALA A 59 11.22 -6.83 8.09
CA ALA A 59 12.55 -6.28 8.32
C ALA A 59 12.51 -4.89 8.98
N ILE A 60 11.57 -4.04 8.58
CA ILE A 60 11.32 -2.75 9.24
C ILE A 60 10.88 -2.99 10.68
N ARG A 61 9.91 -3.89 10.89
CA ARG A 61 9.39 -4.25 12.21
C ARG A 61 10.49 -4.71 13.17
N GLY A 62 11.42 -5.53 12.68
CA GLY A 62 12.56 -6.03 13.46
C GLY A 62 13.60 -4.97 13.82
N ARG A 63 13.60 -3.81 13.13
CA ARG A 63 14.50 -2.69 13.41
C ARG A 63 13.91 -1.62 14.32
N ILE A 64 12.63 -1.73 14.65
CA ILE A 64 11.95 -0.77 15.53
C ILE A 64 12.52 -0.91 16.96
N PRO A 65 13.01 0.18 17.57
CA PRO A 65 13.51 0.16 18.95
C PRO A 65 12.40 -0.22 19.94
N PRO A 66 12.74 -0.91 21.05
CA PRO A 66 11.76 -1.38 22.05
C PRO A 66 10.93 -0.24 22.71
N ASN A 67 11.47 0.97 22.72
CA ASN A 67 10.82 2.16 23.30
C ASN A 67 10.06 3.00 22.27
N THR A 68 9.84 2.48 21.07
CA THR A 68 9.04 3.14 20.05
C THR A 68 7.57 3.22 20.49
N ARG A 69 6.89 4.29 20.11
CA ARG A 69 5.45 4.48 20.39
C ARG A 69 4.65 3.31 19.81
N ALA A 70 3.66 2.86 20.60
CA ALA A 70 2.84 1.71 20.25
C ALA A 70 2.09 1.88 18.92
N ASP A 71 1.60 3.11 18.64
CA ASP A 71 0.88 3.43 17.40
C ASP A 71 1.71 3.21 16.13
N ILE A 72 3.02 3.44 16.17
CA ILE A 72 3.92 3.16 15.04
C ILE A 72 4.08 1.65 14.84
N VAL A 73 4.21 0.92 15.94
CA VAL A 73 4.32 -0.54 15.93
C VAL A 73 3.04 -1.17 15.38
N ASP A 74 1.89 -0.75 15.90
CA ASP A 74 0.57 -1.21 15.49
C ASP A 74 0.27 -0.91 14.01
N PHE A 75 0.75 0.23 13.51
CA PHE A 75 0.66 0.58 12.09
C PHE A 75 1.37 -0.45 11.21
N ILE A 76 2.62 -0.79 11.52
CA ILE A 76 3.38 -1.79 10.76
C ILE A 76 2.76 -3.18 10.88
N ASP A 77 2.36 -3.59 12.09
CA ASP A 77 1.74 -4.89 12.32
C ASP A 77 0.40 -5.02 11.56
N THR A 78 -0.39 -3.97 11.51
CA THR A 78 -1.62 -3.91 10.70
C THR A 78 -1.34 -4.12 9.21
N HIS A 79 -0.32 -3.46 8.67
CA HIS A 79 0.03 -3.61 7.25
C HIS A 79 0.55 -5.01 6.92
N ILE A 80 1.30 -5.65 7.83
CA ILE A 80 1.71 -7.05 7.67
C ILE A 80 0.48 -7.98 7.61
N LEU A 81 -0.48 -7.79 8.51
CA LEU A 81 -1.73 -8.57 8.52
C LEU A 81 -2.55 -8.37 7.24
N MET A 82 -2.60 -7.14 6.71
CA MET A 82 -3.31 -6.86 5.45
C MET A 82 -2.69 -7.60 4.26
N LEU A 83 -1.36 -7.75 4.21
CA LEU A 83 -0.68 -8.54 3.18
C LEU A 83 -0.89 -10.05 3.31
N GLU A 84 -1.49 -10.51 4.39
CA GLU A 84 -1.88 -11.92 4.61
C GLU A 84 -3.39 -12.13 4.39
N ASP A 85 -4.17 -11.06 4.30
CA ASP A 85 -5.62 -11.13 4.15
C ASP A 85 -6.02 -11.59 2.74
N SER A 86 -7.03 -12.45 2.67
CA SER A 86 -7.55 -13.01 1.42
C SER A 86 -8.09 -11.95 0.46
N THR A 87 -8.53 -10.81 0.96
CA THR A 87 -9.01 -9.69 0.12
C THR A 87 -7.89 -9.05 -0.70
N LEU A 88 -6.64 -9.13 -0.24
CA LEU A 88 -5.47 -8.60 -0.94
C LEU A 88 -4.57 -9.68 -1.53
N THR A 89 -4.81 -10.95 -1.23
CA THR A 89 -4.02 -12.08 -1.75
C THR A 89 -4.81 -12.92 -2.75
N ILE A 90 -5.96 -13.46 -2.37
CA ILE A 90 -6.75 -14.39 -3.20
C ILE A 90 -7.64 -13.64 -4.20
N ALA A 91 -8.28 -12.55 -3.79
CA ALA A 91 -9.18 -11.82 -4.68
C ALA A 91 -8.49 -11.23 -5.92
N PRO A 92 -7.28 -10.63 -5.84
CA PRO A 92 -6.54 -10.23 -7.03
C PRO A 92 -6.15 -11.40 -7.93
N GLU A 93 -5.75 -12.55 -7.38
CA GLU A 93 -5.47 -13.75 -8.19
C GLU A 93 -6.69 -14.20 -9.00
N HIS A 94 -7.88 -14.18 -8.39
CA HIS A 94 -9.13 -14.47 -9.07
C HIS A 94 -9.41 -13.47 -10.20
N LEU A 95 -9.11 -12.19 -9.99
CA LEU A 95 -9.25 -11.16 -11.03
C LEU A 95 -8.27 -11.37 -12.18
N ILE A 96 -7.02 -11.75 -11.91
CA ILE A 96 -6.04 -12.10 -12.94
C ILE A 96 -6.59 -13.23 -13.83
N LEU A 97 -7.12 -14.28 -13.23
CA LEU A 97 -7.66 -15.45 -13.96
C LEU A 97 -8.91 -15.11 -14.78
N THR A 98 -9.86 -14.41 -14.16
CA THR A 98 -11.18 -14.17 -14.78
C THR A 98 -11.15 -13.05 -15.80
N ARG A 99 -10.38 -11.98 -15.55
CA ARG A 99 -10.26 -10.83 -16.44
C ARG A 99 -9.07 -10.90 -17.38
N ARG A 100 -8.16 -11.87 -17.16
CA ARG A 100 -6.91 -12.01 -17.92
C ARG A 100 -6.11 -10.72 -17.99
N CYS A 101 -6.04 -10.00 -16.87
CA CYS A 101 -5.31 -8.75 -16.75
C CYS A 101 -4.03 -8.95 -15.92
N ASN A 102 -3.11 -7.98 -16.03
CA ASN A 102 -1.89 -7.96 -15.22
C ASN A 102 -2.18 -7.79 -13.72
N ALA A 103 -1.25 -8.22 -12.90
CA ALA A 103 -1.37 -8.25 -11.45
C ALA A 103 -1.59 -6.86 -10.84
N GLU A 104 -0.89 -5.84 -11.35
CA GLU A 104 -1.05 -4.46 -10.88
C GLU A 104 -2.46 -3.93 -11.12
N TRP A 105 -3.03 -4.23 -12.29
CA TRP A 105 -4.40 -3.84 -12.60
C TRP A 105 -5.42 -4.59 -11.74
N ALA A 106 -5.23 -5.90 -11.53
CA ALA A 106 -6.07 -6.71 -10.66
C ALA A 106 -6.06 -6.17 -9.22
N LEU A 107 -4.87 -5.82 -8.71
CA LEU A 107 -4.72 -5.26 -7.37
C LEU A 107 -5.38 -3.88 -7.26
N LYS A 108 -5.24 -3.03 -8.29
CA LYS A 108 -5.93 -1.74 -8.37
C LYS A 108 -7.45 -1.89 -8.35
N LEU A 109 -8.01 -2.82 -9.12
CA LEU A 109 -9.45 -3.08 -9.13
C LEU A 109 -9.95 -3.52 -7.75
N GLN A 110 -9.21 -4.39 -7.08
CA GLN A 110 -9.53 -4.84 -5.73
C GLN A 110 -9.44 -3.71 -4.71
N ARG A 111 -8.39 -2.89 -4.78
CA ARG A 111 -8.26 -1.69 -3.95
C ARG A 111 -9.47 -0.76 -4.12
N ASP A 112 -9.82 -0.44 -5.37
CA ASP A 112 -10.93 0.48 -5.66
C ASP A 112 -12.26 -0.08 -5.13
N ALA A 113 -12.49 -1.39 -5.22
CA ALA A 113 -13.66 -2.05 -4.64
C ALA A 113 -13.69 -1.96 -3.11
N LEU A 114 -12.57 -2.19 -2.43
CA LEU A 114 -12.46 -2.07 -0.98
C LEU A 114 -12.68 -0.62 -0.51
N VAL A 115 -12.07 0.34 -1.20
CA VAL A 115 -12.23 1.76 -0.90
C VAL A 115 -13.71 2.16 -0.98
N GLN A 116 -14.43 1.75 -2.03
CA GLN A 116 -15.86 2.01 -2.17
C GLN A 116 -16.68 1.43 -1.00
N VAL A 117 -16.36 0.22 -0.56
CA VAL A 117 -17.02 -0.40 0.60
C VAL A 117 -16.79 0.42 1.87
N PHE A 118 -15.56 0.83 2.14
CA PHE A 118 -15.24 1.62 3.34
C PHE A 118 -15.83 3.04 3.28
N GLU A 119 -15.87 3.67 2.11
CA GLU A 119 -16.48 4.99 1.94
C GLU A 119 -18.01 4.97 2.13
N ALA A 120 -18.66 3.86 1.79
CA ALA A 120 -20.11 3.67 1.99
C ALA A 120 -20.48 3.39 3.45
N MET A 121 -19.53 3.08 4.31
CA MET A 121 -19.78 2.81 5.73
C MET A 121 -19.99 4.11 6.52
N ASP A 122 -21.03 4.13 7.36
CA ASP A 122 -21.38 5.29 8.19
C ASP A 122 -20.60 5.32 9.52
N ASP A 123 -19.41 4.75 9.55
CA ASP A 123 -18.52 4.67 10.71
C ASP A 123 -17.17 5.34 10.42
N ALA A 124 -16.82 6.34 11.22
CA ALA A 124 -15.57 7.08 11.05
C ALA A 124 -14.31 6.21 11.23
N TYR A 125 -14.36 5.20 12.10
CA TYR A 125 -13.25 4.28 12.31
C TYR A 125 -13.01 3.38 11.09
N LEU A 126 -14.09 2.88 10.48
CA LEU A 126 -14.00 2.05 9.28
C LEU A 126 -13.56 2.87 8.05
N ARG A 127 -13.95 4.15 7.98
CA ARG A 127 -13.44 5.05 6.92
C ARG A 127 -11.93 5.29 7.01
N MET A 128 -11.33 5.26 8.20
CA MET A 128 -9.87 5.34 8.36
C MET A 128 -9.15 4.11 7.78
N ARG A 129 -9.81 2.96 7.69
CA ARG A 129 -9.25 1.75 7.05
C ARG A 129 -8.99 1.91 5.55
N LYS A 130 -9.66 2.86 4.89
CA LYS A 130 -9.37 3.25 3.52
C LYS A 130 -7.90 3.67 3.36
N ASP A 131 -7.42 4.52 4.27
CA ASP A 131 -6.04 5.01 4.21
C ASP A 131 -5.02 3.87 4.38
N ASP A 132 -5.34 2.86 5.22
CA ASP A 132 -4.50 1.68 5.37
C ASP A 132 -4.41 0.87 4.06
N VAL A 133 -5.53 0.69 3.35
CA VAL A 133 -5.54 0.03 2.03
C VAL A 133 -4.71 0.80 1.02
N ASP A 134 -4.86 2.12 0.96
CA ASP A 134 -4.11 2.99 0.06
C ASP A 134 -2.60 2.98 0.32
N HIS A 135 -2.18 2.70 1.55
CA HIS A 135 -0.76 2.59 1.90
C HIS A 135 -0.14 1.23 1.57
N VAL A 136 -0.93 0.16 1.59
CA VAL A 136 -0.46 -1.22 1.37
C VAL A 136 -0.43 -1.58 -0.12
N VAL A 137 -1.39 -1.10 -0.90
CA VAL A 137 -1.51 -1.35 -2.33
C VAL A 137 -0.65 -0.40 -3.15
#